data_ab7b81af60470b7c78279e438005b430
#
_entry.id   ab7b81af60470b7c78279e438005b430
#
_cell.length_a   1.000
_cell.length_b   1.000
_cell.length_c   1.000
_cell.angle_alpha   90.00
_cell.angle_beta   90.00
_cell.angle_gamma   90.00
#
_symmetry.space_group_name_H-M   'P 1'
#
loop_
_entity.id
_entity.type
_entity.pdbx_description
1 polymer ?
#
loop_
_entity_poly.entity_id
_entity_poly.type
_entity_poly.pdbx_seq_one_letter_code
_entity_poly.pdbx_strand_id
1 'polypeptide(L)'
;MHAQDTLVYIEESLVPWLHERFGKLPCIIGGYSLGGLFALWAARQSAAFCAVAAASPSLWIKGWADFADNRSLNAQLAYVSLGNREEHCRNQCMARIGDCVRHEHLTLTEQIGTTATTLEWNNGGHFGEEAERTAKAFAWCIENI
;
A
#
# COMPACT_ATOMS: atom_id res chain seq x y z
N MET A 1 3.27 18.20 8.85
CA MET A 1 3.16 16.85 9.44
C MET A 1 4.05 15.94 8.61
N HIS A 2 4.93 15.23 9.22
CA HIS A 2 5.83 14.33 8.55
C HIS A 2 5.29 12.89 8.63
N ALA A 3 5.56 12.06 7.63
CA ALA A 3 5.11 10.67 7.61
C ALA A 3 5.54 9.88 8.87
N GLN A 4 6.74 10.18 9.37
CA GLN A 4 7.25 9.58 10.61
C GLN A 4 6.37 9.90 11.83
N ASP A 5 5.92 11.16 11.98
CA ASP A 5 5.06 11.55 13.13
C ASP A 5 3.71 10.82 13.07
N THR A 6 3.18 10.62 11.85
CA THR A 6 1.95 9.85 11.64
C THR A 6 2.14 8.39 12.02
N LEU A 7 3.26 7.77 11.63
CA LEU A 7 3.55 6.38 11.98
C LEU A 7 3.70 6.21 13.49
N VAL A 8 4.46 7.10 14.14
CA VAL A 8 4.62 7.10 15.61
C VAL A 8 3.26 7.20 16.32
N TYR A 9 2.38 8.10 15.87
CA TYR A 9 1.02 8.19 16.43
C TYR A 9 0.22 6.89 16.26
N ILE A 10 0.32 6.25 15.09
CA ILE A 10 -0.36 4.98 14.83
C ILE A 10 0.16 3.89 15.77
N GLU A 11 1.49 3.77 15.93
CA GLU A 11 2.11 2.73 16.74
C GLU A 11 1.94 2.95 18.25
N GLU A 12 2.10 4.19 18.71
CA GLU A 12 2.12 4.50 20.14
C GLU A 12 0.75 4.83 20.74
N SER A 13 -0.21 5.20 19.89
CA SER A 13 -1.55 5.60 20.35
C SER A 13 -2.67 4.77 19.74
N LEU A 14 -2.76 4.68 18.41
CA LEU A 14 -3.91 4.07 17.75
C LEU A 14 -3.91 2.54 17.88
N VAL A 15 -2.80 1.87 17.59
CA VAL A 15 -2.71 0.41 17.70
C VAL A 15 -2.93 -0.08 19.15
N PRO A 16 -2.32 0.50 20.18
CA PRO A 16 -2.61 0.15 21.57
C PRO A 16 -4.07 0.37 21.94
N TRP A 17 -4.69 1.47 21.54
CA TRP A 17 -6.10 1.73 21.77
C TRP A 17 -7.01 0.68 21.09
N LEU A 18 -6.70 0.29 19.86
CA LEU A 18 -7.43 -0.78 19.16
C LEU A 18 -7.30 -2.11 19.89
N HIS A 19 -6.10 -2.47 20.35
CA HIS A 19 -5.85 -3.70 21.07
C HIS A 19 -6.55 -3.74 22.43
N GLU A 20 -6.63 -2.62 23.13
CA GLU A 20 -7.37 -2.51 24.39
C GLU A 20 -8.88 -2.72 24.16
N ARG A 21 -9.43 -2.13 23.08
CA ARG A 21 -10.87 -2.15 22.82
C ARG A 21 -11.36 -3.45 22.16
N PHE A 22 -10.56 -4.05 21.28
CA PHE A 22 -10.98 -5.17 20.43
C PHE A 22 -10.14 -6.43 20.62
N GLY A 23 -9.14 -6.41 21.49
CA GLY A 23 -8.17 -7.49 21.65
C GLY A 23 -7.01 -7.37 20.67
N LYS A 24 -6.00 -8.24 20.80
CA LYS A 24 -4.80 -8.28 19.95
C LYS A 24 -5.11 -8.91 18.59
N LEU A 25 -5.84 -8.20 17.76
CA LEU A 25 -6.13 -8.60 16.39
C LEU A 25 -5.00 -8.19 15.44
N PRO A 26 -4.81 -8.91 14.32
CA PRO A 26 -3.91 -8.48 13.24
C PRO A 26 -4.30 -7.08 12.71
N CYS A 27 -3.31 -6.22 12.50
CA CYS A 27 -3.54 -4.88 11.98
C CYS A 27 -3.18 -4.83 10.48
N ILE A 28 -4.10 -4.32 9.66
CA ILE A 28 -3.88 -4.03 8.25
C ILE A 28 -3.71 -2.51 8.11
N ILE A 29 -2.68 -2.07 7.42
CA ILE A 29 -2.53 -0.67 7.02
C ILE A 29 -2.87 -0.51 5.54
N GLY A 30 -3.61 0.53 5.20
CA GLY A 30 -3.96 0.73 3.80
C GLY A 30 -4.45 2.14 3.50
N GLY A 31 -4.65 2.41 2.22
CA GLY A 31 -5.18 3.67 1.75
C GLY A 31 -5.13 3.82 0.24
N TYR A 32 -5.63 4.97 -0.20
CA TYR A 32 -5.69 5.36 -1.60
C TYR A 32 -4.65 6.44 -1.91
N SER A 33 -4.06 6.40 -3.10
CA SER A 33 -3.15 7.43 -3.61
C SER A 33 -1.94 7.66 -2.69
N LEU A 34 -1.80 8.83 -2.09
CA LEU A 34 -0.76 9.13 -1.08
C LEU A 34 -0.92 8.27 0.18
N GLY A 35 -2.16 7.91 0.54
CA GLY A 35 -2.43 6.98 1.64
C GLY A 35 -1.92 5.57 1.35
N GLY A 36 -2.03 5.11 0.09
CA GLY A 36 -1.46 3.84 -0.36
C GLY A 36 0.07 3.84 -0.36
N LEU A 37 0.68 4.95 -0.79
CA LEU A 37 2.13 5.15 -0.68
C LEU A 37 2.59 5.14 0.78
N PHE A 38 1.87 5.85 1.65
CA PHE A 38 2.17 5.88 3.08
C PHE A 38 2.07 4.46 3.70
N ALA A 39 1.05 3.68 3.33
CA ALA A 39 0.88 2.32 3.83
C ALA A 39 2.06 1.41 3.45
N LEU A 40 2.50 1.44 2.20
CA LEU A 40 3.68 0.71 1.73
C LEU A 40 4.97 1.17 2.41
N TRP A 41 5.11 2.46 2.66
CA TRP A 41 6.23 3.03 3.39
C TRP A 41 6.21 2.60 4.86
N ALA A 42 5.07 2.75 5.54
CA ALA A 42 4.90 2.42 6.95
C ALA A 42 5.19 0.94 7.24
N ALA A 43 4.72 0.03 6.40
CA ALA A 43 4.97 -1.40 6.54
C ALA A 43 6.44 -1.81 6.30
N ARG A 44 7.25 -0.94 5.69
CA ARG A 44 8.71 -1.11 5.61
C ARG A 44 9.46 -0.53 6.81
N GLN A 45 8.81 0.37 7.56
CA GLN A 45 9.39 0.96 8.78
C GLN A 45 8.99 0.20 10.04
N SER A 46 7.85 -0.48 10.02
CA SER A 46 7.20 -1.05 11.20
C SER A 46 6.75 -2.49 10.97
N ALA A 47 6.89 -3.31 11.99
CA ALA A 47 6.34 -4.68 12.04
C ALA A 47 4.93 -4.75 12.69
N ALA A 48 4.30 -3.59 12.96
CA ALA A 48 2.98 -3.54 13.58
C ALA A 48 1.85 -4.02 12.65
N PHE A 49 2.11 -4.13 11.35
CA PHE A 49 1.09 -4.44 10.33
C PHE A 49 1.35 -5.81 9.70
N CYS A 50 0.33 -6.66 9.69
CA CYS A 50 0.42 -7.98 9.05
C CYS A 50 0.18 -7.92 7.53
N ALA A 51 -0.54 -6.90 7.04
CA ALA A 51 -0.86 -6.75 5.63
C ALA A 51 -0.91 -5.28 5.20
N VAL A 52 -0.69 -5.05 3.90
CA VAL A 52 -0.77 -3.73 3.25
C VAL A 52 -1.84 -3.72 2.16
N ALA A 53 -2.78 -2.79 2.26
CA ALA A 53 -3.84 -2.55 1.29
C ALA A 53 -3.59 -1.22 0.54
N ALA A 54 -2.81 -1.24 -0.54
CA ALA A 54 -2.41 -0.06 -1.30
C ALA A 54 -3.21 0.09 -2.60
N ALA A 55 -4.27 0.90 -2.57
CA ALA A 55 -5.08 1.17 -3.75
C ALA A 55 -4.58 2.41 -4.51
N SER A 56 -4.27 2.25 -5.79
CA SER A 56 -3.74 3.29 -6.69
C SER A 56 -2.64 4.16 -6.05
N PRO A 57 -1.60 3.56 -5.45
CA PRO A 57 -0.60 4.29 -4.66
C PRO A 57 0.24 5.23 -5.53
N SER A 58 0.62 6.40 -5.00
CA SER A 58 1.38 7.44 -5.72
C SER A 58 2.88 7.09 -5.87
N LEU A 59 3.21 5.94 -6.47
CA LEU A 59 4.58 5.41 -6.57
C LEU A 59 5.48 6.14 -7.57
N TRP A 60 4.92 7.06 -8.36
CA TRP A 60 5.66 7.95 -9.26
C TRP A 60 6.52 8.99 -8.52
N ILE A 61 6.38 9.12 -7.20
CA ILE A 61 7.15 10.06 -6.38
C ILE A 61 8.63 9.68 -6.44
N LYS A 62 9.46 10.70 -6.71
CA LYS A 62 10.92 10.54 -6.85
C LYS A 62 11.54 9.88 -5.62
N GLY A 63 12.38 8.88 -5.85
CA GLY A 63 13.10 8.15 -4.81
C GLY A 63 12.33 6.97 -4.22
N TRP A 64 11.07 6.75 -4.62
CA TRP A 64 10.31 5.61 -4.11
C TRP A 64 10.93 4.26 -4.47
N ALA A 65 11.24 4.05 -5.76
CA ALA A 65 11.80 2.78 -6.22
C ALA A 65 13.11 2.45 -5.48
N ASP A 66 14.04 3.41 -5.41
CA ASP A 66 15.31 3.23 -4.68
C ASP A 66 15.08 2.91 -3.20
N PHE A 67 14.09 3.54 -2.58
CA PHE A 67 13.72 3.24 -1.19
C PHE A 67 13.16 1.82 -1.04
N ALA A 68 12.22 1.43 -1.90
CA ALA A 68 11.53 0.14 -1.85
C ALA A 68 12.49 -1.04 -2.12
N ASP A 69 13.41 -0.88 -3.09
CA ASP A 69 14.41 -1.88 -3.44
C ASP A 69 15.43 -2.14 -2.32
N ASN A 70 15.69 -1.13 -1.50
CA ASN A 70 16.66 -1.21 -0.40
C ASN A 70 16.01 -1.45 0.99
N ARG A 71 14.71 -1.70 1.05
CA ARG A 71 13.97 -1.91 2.31
C ARG A 71 13.00 -3.07 2.19
N SER A 72 13.20 -4.10 3.01
CA SER A 72 12.27 -5.22 3.07
C SER A 72 10.91 -4.81 3.64
N LEU A 73 9.85 -5.41 3.11
CA LEU A 73 8.52 -5.29 3.69
C LEU A 73 8.45 -6.15 4.96
N ASN A 74 7.95 -5.59 6.05
CA ASN A 74 7.74 -6.33 7.31
C ASN A 74 6.37 -7.04 7.36
N ALA A 75 5.42 -6.62 6.51
CA ALA A 75 4.12 -7.28 6.40
C ALA A 75 4.21 -8.61 5.64
N GLN A 76 3.27 -9.50 5.92
CA GLN A 76 3.20 -10.84 5.32
C GLN A 76 2.41 -10.86 4.01
N LEU A 77 1.52 -9.88 3.81
CA LEU A 77 0.65 -9.75 2.64
C LEU A 77 0.71 -8.34 2.07
N ALA A 78 0.66 -8.22 0.76
CA ALA A 78 0.59 -6.92 0.09
C ALA A 78 -0.34 -6.94 -1.12
N TYR A 79 -1.36 -6.10 -1.07
CA TYR A 79 -2.23 -5.80 -2.19
C TYR A 79 -1.86 -4.46 -2.79
N VAL A 80 -1.68 -4.43 -4.11
CA VAL A 80 -1.48 -3.20 -4.89
C VAL A 80 -2.50 -3.18 -6.02
N SER A 81 -3.08 -2.04 -6.31
CA SER A 81 -3.93 -1.89 -7.49
C SER A 81 -3.67 -0.61 -8.25
N LEU A 82 -4.11 -0.55 -9.50
CA LEU A 82 -4.07 0.63 -10.34
C LEU A 82 -5.25 0.65 -11.31
N GLY A 83 -5.74 1.84 -11.65
CA GLY A 83 -6.67 2.00 -12.76
C GLY A 83 -5.96 1.88 -14.10
N ASN A 84 -6.52 1.11 -15.04
CA ASN A 84 -5.90 0.83 -16.34
C ASN A 84 -5.77 2.05 -17.27
N ARG A 85 -6.33 3.20 -16.89
CA ARG A 85 -6.18 4.49 -17.61
C ARG A 85 -5.30 5.49 -16.86
N GLU A 86 -4.80 5.17 -15.67
CA GLU A 86 -3.98 6.10 -14.88
C GLU A 86 -2.62 6.36 -15.55
N GLU A 87 -2.03 5.37 -16.19
CA GLU A 87 -0.77 5.51 -16.93
C GLU A 87 -0.91 6.30 -18.25
N HIS A 88 -2.15 6.62 -18.68
CA HIS A 88 -2.42 7.41 -19.89
C HIS A 88 -2.71 8.90 -19.59
N CYS A 89 -2.33 9.40 -18.41
CA CYS A 89 -2.53 10.80 -18.07
C CYS A 89 -1.56 11.73 -18.81
N ARG A 90 -1.95 13.02 -18.94
CA ARG A 90 -1.13 14.04 -19.67
C ARG A 90 0.16 14.41 -18.94
N ASN A 91 0.20 14.24 -17.63
CA ASN A 91 1.40 14.52 -16.83
C ASN A 91 2.39 13.37 -16.96
N GLN A 92 3.52 13.61 -17.60
CA GLN A 92 4.53 12.59 -17.89
C GLN A 92 5.11 11.94 -16.62
N CYS A 93 5.23 12.65 -15.51
CA CYS A 93 5.70 12.07 -14.25
C CYS A 93 4.67 11.07 -13.71
N MET A 94 3.39 11.42 -13.76
CA MET A 94 2.30 10.54 -13.32
C MET A 94 2.03 9.40 -14.31
N ALA A 95 2.29 9.61 -15.62
CA ALA A 95 2.11 8.56 -16.63
C ALA A 95 3.03 7.35 -16.41
N ARG A 96 4.13 7.52 -15.67
CA ARG A 96 5.03 6.43 -15.28
C ARG A 96 4.46 5.51 -14.20
N ILE A 97 3.28 5.83 -13.68
CA ILE A 97 2.71 5.09 -12.55
C ILE A 97 2.51 3.60 -12.86
N GLY A 98 2.15 3.24 -14.09
CA GLY A 98 2.01 1.84 -14.51
C GLY A 98 3.30 1.05 -14.34
N ASP A 99 4.43 1.62 -14.80
CA ASP A 99 5.74 0.98 -14.64
C ASP A 99 6.18 0.94 -13.18
N CYS A 100 5.92 2.01 -12.41
CA CYS A 100 6.24 2.06 -10.99
C CYS A 100 5.48 0.97 -10.20
N VAL A 101 4.21 0.75 -10.51
CA VAL A 101 3.38 -0.25 -9.84
C VAL A 101 3.80 -1.69 -10.22
N ARG A 102 4.16 -1.93 -11.49
CA ARG A 102 4.71 -3.22 -11.93
C ARG A 102 6.03 -3.52 -11.24
N HIS A 103 6.92 -2.54 -11.14
CA HIS A 103 8.19 -2.66 -10.43
C HIS A 103 7.98 -2.96 -8.94
N GLU A 104 7.12 -2.19 -8.26
CA GLU A 104 6.78 -2.43 -6.86
C GLU A 104 6.23 -3.86 -6.64
N HIS A 105 5.34 -4.32 -7.51
CA HIS A 105 4.80 -5.68 -7.39
C HIS A 105 5.87 -6.75 -7.57
N LEU A 106 6.84 -6.56 -8.47
CA LEU A 106 7.99 -7.47 -8.62
C LEU A 106 8.83 -7.48 -7.35
N THR A 107 9.19 -6.30 -6.82
CA THR A 107 9.95 -6.17 -5.55
C THR A 107 9.23 -6.86 -4.38
N LEU A 108 7.93 -6.65 -4.24
CA LEU A 108 7.12 -7.32 -3.22
C LEU A 108 7.09 -8.84 -3.40
N THR A 109 6.94 -9.30 -4.64
CA THR A 109 6.94 -10.74 -4.97
C THR A 109 8.27 -11.41 -4.63
N GLU A 110 9.38 -10.74 -4.86
CA GLU A 110 10.71 -11.20 -4.47
C GLU A 110 10.91 -11.26 -2.95
N GLN A 111 10.33 -10.30 -2.23
CA GLN A 111 10.48 -10.18 -0.77
C GLN A 111 9.59 -11.16 0.01
N ILE A 112 8.33 -11.31 -0.36
CA ILE A 112 7.34 -12.08 0.42
C ILE A 112 6.63 -13.19 -0.36
N GLY A 113 6.94 -13.36 -1.64
CA GLY A 113 6.42 -14.47 -2.46
C GLY A 113 5.20 -14.13 -3.31
N THR A 114 4.97 -14.92 -4.36
CA THR A 114 3.89 -14.72 -5.33
C THR A 114 2.49 -14.95 -4.76
N THR A 115 2.35 -15.82 -3.78
CA THR A 115 1.06 -16.13 -3.14
C THR A 115 0.65 -15.08 -2.10
N ALA A 116 1.61 -14.29 -1.62
CA ALA A 116 1.41 -13.25 -0.60
C ALA A 116 1.24 -11.85 -1.19
N THR A 117 1.34 -11.72 -2.52
CA THR A 117 1.22 -10.43 -3.23
C THR A 117 0.20 -10.50 -4.35
N THR A 118 -0.46 -9.38 -4.62
CA THR A 118 -1.31 -9.23 -5.80
C THR A 118 -1.19 -7.84 -6.39
N LEU A 119 -1.31 -7.77 -7.72
CA LEU A 119 -1.49 -6.53 -8.48
C LEU A 119 -2.80 -6.60 -9.24
N GLU A 120 -3.79 -5.83 -8.83
CA GLU A 120 -5.09 -5.75 -9.50
C GLU A 120 -5.18 -4.52 -10.39
N TRP A 121 -5.61 -4.74 -11.64
CA TRP A 121 -5.92 -3.67 -12.59
C TRP A 121 -7.43 -3.41 -12.59
N ASN A 122 -7.82 -2.22 -12.10
CA ASN A 122 -9.21 -1.78 -12.12
C ASN A 122 -9.54 -1.05 -13.43
N ASN A 123 -10.80 -1.07 -13.83
CA ASN A 123 -11.23 -0.25 -14.96
C ASN A 123 -11.31 1.22 -14.53
N GLY A 124 -10.74 2.15 -15.33
CA GLY A 124 -10.88 3.59 -15.10
C GLY A 124 -9.58 4.32 -14.80
N GLY A 125 -9.73 5.60 -14.48
CA GLY A 125 -8.65 6.52 -14.10
C GLY A 125 -8.44 6.57 -12.59
N HIS A 126 -7.75 7.62 -12.15
CA HIS A 126 -7.40 7.79 -10.73
C HIS A 126 -8.59 8.19 -9.84
N PHE A 127 -9.63 8.79 -10.38
CA PHE A 127 -10.77 9.31 -9.63
C PHE A 127 -12.08 8.61 -10.03
N GLY A 128 -13.02 8.55 -9.06
CA GLY A 128 -14.39 8.08 -9.28
C GLY A 128 -14.77 6.76 -8.60
N GLU A 129 -13.78 5.95 -8.18
CA GLU A 129 -14.02 4.64 -7.55
C GLU A 129 -13.10 4.40 -6.33
N GLU A 130 -12.64 5.46 -5.68
CA GLU A 130 -11.63 5.40 -4.62
C GLU A 130 -12.07 4.54 -3.44
N ALA A 131 -13.34 4.69 -3.04
CA ALA A 131 -13.92 3.94 -1.91
C ALA A 131 -14.02 2.44 -2.25
N GLU A 132 -14.49 2.10 -3.46
CA GLU A 132 -14.64 0.72 -3.90
C GLU A 132 -13.28 0.03 -4.03
N ARG A 133 -12.29 0.67 -4.65
CA ARG A 133 -10.94 0.13 -4.81
C ARG A 133 -10.26 -0.06 -3.46
N THR A 134 -10.43 0.88 -2.54
CA THR A 134 -9.91 0.77 -1.17
C THR A 134 -10.59 -0.39 -0.44
N ALA A 135 -11.90 -0.53 -0.55
CA ALA A 135 -12.64 -1.64 0.06
C ALA A 135 -12.18 -3.00 -0.47
N LYS A 136 -11.97 -3.14 -1.79
CA LYS A 136 -11.41 -4.36 -2.40
C LYS A 136 -10.02 -4.70 -1.85
N ALA A 137 -9.15 -3.69 -1.68
CA ALA A 137 -7.82 -3.89 -1.16
C ALA A 137 -7.84 -4.47 0.27
N PHE A 138 -8.67 -3.90 1.13
CA PHE A 138 -8.84 -4.40 2.50
C PHE A 138 -9.52 -5.79 2.53
N ALA A 139 -10.54 -6.01 1.70
CA ALA A 139 -11.24 -7.31 1.61
C ALA A 139 -10.25 -8.42 1.22
N TRP A 140 -9.42 -8.20 0.19
CA TRP A 140 -8.39 -9.16 -0.20
C TRP A 140 -7.43 -9.47 0.95
N CYS A 141 -6.95 -8.45 1.66
CA CYS A 141 -6.08 -8.67 2.81
C CYS A 141 -6.76 -9.49 3.91
N ILE A 142 -8.02 -9.20 4.24
CA ILE A 142 -8.80 -9.92 5.27
C ILE A 142 -9.02 -11.39 4.88
N GLU A 143 -9.26 -11.66 3.61
CA GLU A 143 -9.52 -13.02 3.11
C GLU A 143 -8.24 -13.90 3.07
N ASN A 144 -7.05 -13.30 3.12
CA ASN A 144 -5.78 -13.99 2.99
C ASN A 144 -4.90 -13.98 4.27
N ILE A 145 -5.38 -13.38 5.38
CA ILE A 145 -4.71 -13.42 6.70
C ILE A 145 -4.77 -14.80 7.32
#